data_7601d662ed9152af02b64102056b3c84
#
_entry.id   7601d662ed9152af02b64102056b3c84
#
_cell.length_a   1.000
_cell.length_b   1.000
_cell.length_c   1.000
_cell.angle_alpha   90.00
_cell.angle_beta   90.00
_cell.angle_gamma   90.00
#
_symmetry.space_group_name_H-M   'P 1'
#
loop_
_entity.id
_entity.type
_entity.pdbx_description
1 polymer ?
#
loop_
_entity_poly.entity_id
_entity_poly.type
_entity_poly.pdbx_seq_one_letter_code
_entity_poly.pdbx_strand_id
1 'polypeptide(L)'
;MELTTMYESLGVSRAVYEYGEKILAELKPRFEALDQTAEYNQTKVLAAMQKNKLSAGCFAATTGYGYDDMGREVLEKVYADCFGTEAALVRPQITCGTHALATAATRAVRLCRKI
;
A
#
# COMPACT_ATOMS: atom_id res chain seq x y z
N MET A 1 6.40 24.93 -31.12
CA MET A 1 5.08 24.33 -31.38
C MET A 1 4.32 24.43 -30.07
N GLU A 2 3.18 25.13 -30.07
CA GLU A 2 2.39 25.28 -28.84
C GLU A 2 1.64 23.98 -28.52
N LEU A 3 1.60 23.61 -27.28
CA LEU A 3 0.92 22.40 -26.80
C LEU A 3 -0.57 22.40 -27.16
N THR A 4 -1.19 23.57 -27.12
CA THR A 4 -2.57 23.81 -27.56
C THR A 4 -2.85 23.33 -28.97
N THR A 5 -1.96 23.66 -29.91
CA THR A 5 -2.09 23.23 -31.32
C THR A 5 -2.02 21.71 -31.48
N MET A 6 -1.24 21.03 -30.63
CA MET A 6 -1.19 19.57 -30.64
C MET A 6 -2.51 18.97 -30.15
N TYR A 7 -3.09 19.53 -29.09
CA TYR A 7 -4.40 19.07 -28.59
C TYR A 7 -5.51 19.32 -29.63
N GLU A 8 -5.47 20.47 -30.34
CA GLU A 8 -6.42 20.75 -31.43
C GLU A 8 -6.32 19.71 -32.55
N SER A 9 -5.11 19.27 -32.89
CA SER A 9 -4.91 18.20 -33.91
C SER A 9 -5.47 16.84 -33.46
N LEU A 10 -5.64 16.63 -32.15
CA LEU A 10 -6.27 15.44 -31.57
C LEU A 10 -7.80 15.60 -31.38
N GLY A 11 -8.39 16.71 -31.86
CA GLY A 11 -9.82 16.98 -31.74
C GLY A 11 -10.26 17.64 -30.43
N VAL A 12 -9.33 18.07 -29.61
CA VAL A 12 -9.63 18.82 -28.37
C VAL A 12 -9.69 20.31 -28.69
N SER A 13 -10.85 20.93 -28.56
CA SER A 13 -10.97 22.37 -28.82
C SER A 13 -10.20 23.19 -27.79
N ARG A 14 -9.75 24.36 -28.19
CA ARG A 14 -9.05 25.29 -27.31
C ARG A 14 -9.82 25.61 -26.05
N ALA A 15 -11.12 25.82 -26.16
CA ALA A 15 -11.99 26.07 -25.01
C ALA A 15 -12.01 24.95 -23.97
N VAL A 16 -11.99 23.69 -24.43
CA VAL A 16 -11.93 22.51 -23.57
C VAL A 16 -10.55 22.41 -22.92
N TYR A 17 -9.49 22.68 -23.66
CA TYR A 17 -8.14 22.69 -23.11
C TYR A 17 -7.98 23.76 -22.01
N GLU A 18 -8.38 25.00 -22.28
CA GLU A 18 -8.30 26.11 -21.32
C GLU A 18 -9.15 25.85 -20.06
N TYR A 19 -10.33 25.25 -20.24
CA TYR A 19 -11.15 24.82 -19.10
C TYR A 19 -10.46 23.75 -18.25
N GLY A 20 -9.84 22.78 -18.89
CA GLY A 20 -9.05 21.74 -18.21
C GLY A 20 -7.91 22.32 -17.38
N GLU A 21 -7.12 23.22 -17.98
CA GLU A 21 -6.01 23.91 -17.29
C GLU A 21 -6.49 24.72 -16.08
N LYS A 22 -7.64 25.40 -16.21
CA LYS A 22 -8.25 26.12 -15.09
C LYS A 22 -8.61 25.18 -13.93
N ILE A 23 -9.27 24.06 -14.22
CA ILE A 23 -9.62 23.06 -13.20
C ILE A 23 -8.38 22.45 -12.55
N LEU A 24 -7.34 22.14 -13.34
CA LEU A 24 -6.07 21.64 -12.80
C LEU A 24 -5.42 22.65 -11.85
N ALA A 25 -5.44 23.93 -12.21
CA ALA A 25 -4.92 24.99 -11.34
C ALA A 25 -5.70 25.09 -10.01
N GLU A 26 -7.03 25.00 -10.07
CA GLU A 26 -7.90 25.00 -8.87
C GLU A 26 -7.67 23.77 -7.98
N LEU A 27 -7.39 22.60 -8.57
CA LEU A 27 -7.17 21.35 -7.84
C LEU A 27 -5.73 21.17 -7.34
N LYS A 28 -4.78 21.97 -7.83
CA LYS A 28 -3.36 21.84 -7.50
C LYS A 28 -3.07 21.73 -5.99
N PRO A 29 -3.65 22.58 -5.10
CA PRO A 29 -3.39 22.45 -3.66
C PRO A 29 -3.89 21.10 -3.09
N ARG A 30 -4.95 20.53 -3.69
CA ARG A 30 -5.46 19.23 -3.29
C ARG A 30 -4.52 18.09 -3.69
N PHE A 31 -3.97 18.17 -4.90
CA PHE A 31 -2.98 17.20 -5.37
C PHE A 31 -1.70 17.26 -4.54
N GLU A 32 -1.20 18.47 -4.22
CA GLU A 32 -0.03 18.63 -3.36
C GLU A 32 -0.23 18.02 -1.96
N ALA A 33 -1.41 18.15 -1.37
CA ALA A 33 -1.74 17.52 -0.10
C ALA A 33 -1.79 15.98 -0.19
N LEU A 34 -2.29 15.45 -1.31
CA LEU A 34 -2.28 13.99 -1.58
C LEU A 34 -0.85 13.48 -1.76
N ASP A 35 -0.02 14.21 -2.51
CA ASP A 35 1.38 13.85 -2.75
C ASP A 35 2.18 13.80 -1.44
N GLN A 36 2.00 14.79 -0.55
CA GLN A 36 2.62 14.78 0.79
C GLN A 36 2.20 13.57 1.62
N THR A 37 0.93 13.21 1.57
CA THR A 37 0.42 12.02 2.27
C THR A 37 1.00 10.74 1.67
N ALA A 38 1.10 10.66 0.35
CA ALA A 38 1.68 9.53 -0.36
C ALA A 38 3.17 9.38 -0.04
N GLU A 39 3.94 10.47 -0.07
CA GLU A 39 5.37 10.50 0.26
C GLU A 39 5.62 10.04 1.71
N TYR A 40 4.84 10.56 2.66
CA TYR A 40 4.92 10.12 4.06
C TYR A 40 4.70 8.61 4.20
N ASN A 41 3.64 8.08 3.60
CA ASN A 41 3.32 6.66 3.70
C ASN A 41 4.35 5.78 2.99
N GLN A 42 4.84 6.19 1.82
CA GLN A 42 5.90 5.48 1.11
C GLN A 42 7.19 5.44 1.92
N THR A 43 7.59 6.56 2.49
CA THR A 43 8.80 6.64 3.34
C THR A 43 8.67 5.78 4.59
N LYS A 44 7.49 5.74 5.21
CA LYS A 44 7.19 4.86 6.35
C LYS A 44 7.37 3.39 5.99
N VAL A 45 6.86 2.95 4.84
CA VAL A 45 7.01 1.57 4.37
C VAL A 45 8.48 1.24 4.08
N LEU A 46 9.21 2.13 3.40
CA LEU A 46 10.64 1.96 3.14
C LEU A 46 11.45 1.85 4.43
N ALA A 47 11.16 2.67 5.42
CA ALA A 47 11.81 2.60 6.73
C ALA A 47 11.55 1.26 7.43
N ALA A 48 10.31 0.75 7.37
CA ALA A 48 9.97 -0.57 7.90
C ALA A 48 10.71 -1.70 7.16
N MET A 49 10.82 -1.62 5.84
CA MET A 49 11.58 -2.59 5.03
C MET A 49 13.07 -2.59 5.40
N GLN A 50 13.68 -1.43 5.55
CA GLN A 50 15.08 -1.30 5.98
C GLN A 50 15.31 -1.84 7.40
N LYS A 51 14.45 -1.47 8.34
CA LYS A 51 14.51 -1.93 9.73
C LYS A 51 14.48 -3.45 9.80
N ASN A 52 13.64 -4.09 9.01
CA ASN A 52 13.46 -5.54 8.97
C ASN A 52 14.41 -6.25 7.97
N LYS A 53 15.39 -5.54 7.43
CA LYS A 53 16.44 -6.09 6.55
C LYS A 53 15.87 -6.85 5.34
N LEU A 54 14.83 -6.30 4.71
CA LEU A 54 14.29 -6.86 3.48
C LEU A 54 15.40 -7.02 2.45
N SER A 55 15.55 -8.21 1.89
CA SER A 55 16.61 -8.56 0.95
C SER A 55 16.08 -9.46 -0.17
N ALA A 56 16.88 -9.66 -1.20
CA ALA A 56 16.53 -10.57 -2.30
C ALA A 56 16.19 -12.00 -1.83
N GLY A 57 16.82 -12.46 -0.75
CA GLY A 57 16.52 -13.76 -0.15
C GLY A 57 15.09 -13.91 0.35
N CYS A 58 14.42 -12.80 0.71
CA CYS A 58 13.03 -12.83 1.15
C CYS A 58 12.04 -13.18 0.01
N PHE A 59 12.48 -13.10 -1.24
CA PHE A 59 11.70 -13.45 -2.43
C PHE A 59 12.03 -14.83 -2.99
N ALA A 60 12.90 -15.58 -2.32
CA ALA A 60 13.21 -16.96 -2.71
C ALA A 60 12.00 -17.87 -2.50
N ALA A 61 11.86 -18.88 -3.36
CA ALA A 61 10.84 -19.89 -3.19
C ALA A 61 11.07 -20.68 -1.91
N THR A 62 9.99 -21.01 -1.20
CA THR A 62 10.02 -21.84 0.01
C THR A 62 9.34 -23.17 -0.25
N THR A 63 9.64 -24.17 0.59
CA THR A 63 9.01 -25.50 0.50
C THR A 63 7.54 -25.49 0.93
N GLY A 64 7.06 -24.40 1.52
CA GLY A 64 5.71 -24.29 2.08
C GLY A 64 5.51 -24.96 3.44
N TYR A 65 6.52 -25.66 3.96
CA TYR A 65 6.45 -26.34 5.25
C TYR A 65 6.87 -25.48 6.45
N GLY A 66 7.19 -24.20 6.23
CA GLY A 66 7.46 -23.23 7.30
C GLY A 66 8.87 -23.28 7.88
N TYR A 67 9.76 -24.07 7.33
CA TYR A 67 11.12 -24.25 7.88
C TYR A 67 12.12 -23.19 7.43
N ASP A 68 11.86 -22.45 6.36
CA ASP A 68 12.73 -21.40 5.84
C ASP A 68 11.92 -20.29 5.17
N ASP A 69 10.87 -19.82 5.85
CA ASP A 69 9.97 -18.80 5.30
C ASP A 69 10.36 -17.39 5.79
N MET A 70 11.63 -17.05 5.57
CA MET A 70 12.17 -15.72 5.92
C MET A 70 11.37 -14.59 5.30
N GLY A 71 10.90 -14.76 4.06
CA GLY A 71 10.09 -13.75 3.38
C GLY A 71 8.77 -13.47 4.10
N ARG A 72 8.09 -14.48 4.59
CA ARG A 72 6.85 -14.34 5.36
C ARG A 72 7.07 -13.63 6.68
N GLU A 73 8.10 -14.02 7.42
CA GLU A 73 8.42 -13.39 8.70
C GLU A 73 8.78 -11.91 8.54
N VAL A 74 9.60 -11.58 7.54
CA VAL A 74 9.96 -10.19 7.24
C VAL A 74 8.72 -9.39 6.82
N LEU A 75 7.86 -9.96 5.97
CA LEU A 75 6.61 -9.32 5.54
C LEU A 75 5.70 -8.98 6.74
N GLU A 76 5.51 -9.92 7.67
CA GLU A 76 4.71 -9.71 8.86
C GLU A 76 5.27 -8.62 9.78
N LYS A 77 6.60 -8.58 9.95
CA LYS A 77 7.27 -7.53 10.72
C LYS A 77 7.13 -6.14 10.05
N VAL A 78 7.28 -6.08 8.72
CA VAL A 78 7.06 -4.84 7.96
C VAL A 78 5.63 -4.34 8.13
N TYR A 79 4.63 -5.22 8.03
CA TYR A 79 3.24 -4.85 8.28
C TYR A 79 3.02 -4.37 9.72
N ALA A 80 3.55 -5.08 10.71
CA ALA A 80 3.43 -4.67 12.10
C ALA A 80 4.02 -3.26 12.34
N ASP A 81 5.20 -2.99 11.81
CA ASP A 81 5.83 -1.67 11.89
C ASP A 81 5.02 -0.58 11.17
N CYS A 82 4.51 -0.86 9.97
CA CYS A 82 3.72 0.10 9.19
C CYS A 82 2.41 0.52 9.89
N PHE A 83 1.77 -0.43 10.58
CA PHE A 83 0.49 -0.19 11.26
C PHE A 83 0.64 0.07 12.76
N GLY A 84 1.85 0.04 13.30
CA GLY A 84 2.13 0.27 14.73
C GLY A 84 1.50 -0.80 15.63
N THR A 85 1.47 -2.05 15.17
CA THR A 85 0.93 -3.19 15.92
C THR A 85 2.05 -4.07 16.48
N GLU A 86 1.77 -4.81 17.55
CA GLU A 86 2.72 -5.76 18.14
C GLU A 86 3.09 -6.88 17.17
N ALA A 87 2.12 -7.36 16.39
CA ALA A 87 2.30 -8.40 15.40
C ALA A 87 1.32 -8.23 14.24
N ALA A 88 1.65 -8.83 13.10
CA ALA A 88 0.76 -8.95 11.95
C ALA A 88 0.68 -10.39 11.47
N LEU A 89 -0.44 -10.77 10.89
CA LEU A 89 -0.64 -12.06 10.25
C LEU A 89 -0.99 -11.84 8.79
N VAL A 90 -0.04 -12.14 7.92
CA VAL A 90 -0.19 -12.02 6.46
C VAL A 90 -0.16 -13.40 5.84
N ARG A 91 -1.30 -13.85 5.33
CA ARG A 91 -1.44 -15.20 4.76
C ARG A 91 -2.24 -15.14 3.45
N PRO A 92 -1.85 -15.90 2.43
CA PRO A 92 -2.59 -15.97 1.17
C PRO A 92 -4.01 -16.53 1.33
N GLN A 93 -4.27 -17.28 2.41
CA GLN A 93 -5.60 -17.80 2.75
C GLN A 93 -6.55 -16.73 3.28
N ILE A 94 -6.03 -15.59 3.74
CA ILE A 94 -6.83 -14.45 4.19
C ILE A 94 -7.09 -13.55 2.98
N THR A 95 -8.06 -13.93 2.15
CA THR A 95 -8.30 -13.32 0.85
C THR A 95 -9.26 -12.12 0.87
N CYS A 96 -9.98 -11.91 1.97
CA CYS A 96 -10.93 -10.81 2.10
C CYS A 96 -11.16 -10.42 3.57
N GLY A 97 -11.79 -9.27 3.77
CA GLY A 97 -12.10 -8.74 5.10
C GLY A 97 -12.92 -9.68 5.98
N THR A 98 -13.84 -10.45 5.39
CA THR A 98 -14.64 -11.45 6.12
C THR A 98 -13.74 -12.55 6.71
N HIS A 99 -12.76 -13.06 5.95
CA HIS A 99 -11.80 -14.03 6.47
C HIS A 99 -10.92 -13.44 7.57
N ALA A 100 -10.48 -12.19 7.43
CA ALA A 100 -9.70 -11.50 8.45
C ALA A 100 -10.50 -11.37 9.75
N LEU A 101 -11.75 -10.93 9.69
CA LEU A 101 -12.65 -10.81 10.84
C LEU A 101 -12.93 -12.16 11.50
N ALA A 102 -13.23 -13.21 10.72
CA ALA A 102 -13.47 -14.55 11.24
C ALA A 102 -12.24 -15.11 11.96
N THR A 103 -11.04 -14.89 11.41
CA THR A 103 -9.77 -15.32 12.02
C THR A 103 -9.52 -14.57 13.33
N ALA A 104 -9.70 -13.26 13.36
CA ALA A 104 -9.54 -12.43 14.56
C ALA A 104 -10.56 -12.81 15.65
N ALA A 105 -11.84 -12.94 15.30
CA ALA A 105 -12.91 -13.34 16.23
C ALA A 105 -12.67 -14.73 16.83
N THR A 106 -12.29 -15.72 16.02
CA THR A 106 -11.98 -17.07 16.49
C THR A 106 -10.83 -17.07 17.50
N ARG A 107 -9.80 -16.25 17.26
CA ARG A 107 -8.67 -16.13 18.19
C ARG A 107 -9.08 -15.47 19.50
N ALA A 108 -9.85 -14.38 19.43
CA ALA A 108 -10.34 -13.67 20.61
C ALA A 108 -11.20 -14.61 21.49
N VAL A 109 -12.13 -15.36 20.91
CA VAL A 109 -12.97 -16.33 21.65
C VAL A 109 -12.13 -17.42 22.32
N ARG A 110 -11.09 -17.94 21.64
CA ARG A 110 -10.19 -18.95 22.23
C ARG A 110 -9.38 -18.40 23.39
N LEU A 111 -8.97 -17.14 23.34
CA LEU A 111 -8.26 -16.48 24.44
C LEU A 111 -9.19 -16.28 25.65
N CYS A 112 -10.41 -15.78 25.43
CA CYS A 112 -11.41 -15.57 26.50
C CYS A 112 -11.84 -16.88 27.21
N ARG A 113 -11.79 -18.03 26.52
CA ARG A 113 -12.14 -19.34 27.12
C ARG A 113 -11.03 -19.93 28.00
N LYS A 114 -9.85 -19.33 28.04
CA LYS A 114 -8.72 -19.77 28.87
C LYS A 114 -8.57 -18.97 30.16
N ILE A 115 -9.42 -17.98 30.36
CA ILE A 115 -9.56 -17.20 31.59
C ILE A 115 -10.76 -17.76 32.36
#